data_ae74a7d1aa5d121eda0d3fd0ac1f060b
#
_entry.id   ae74a7d1aa5d121eda0d3fd0ac1f060b
#
_cell.length_a   1.000
_cell.length_b   1.000
_cell.length_c   1.000
_cell.angle_alpha   90.00
_cell.angle_beta   90.00
_cell.angle_gamma   90.00
#
_symmetry.space_group_name_H-M   'P 1'
#
loop_
_entity.id
_entity.type
_entity.pdbx_description
1 polymer ?
#
loop_
_entity_poly.entity_id
_entity_poly.type
_entity_poly.pdbx_seq_one_letter_code
_entity_poly.pdbx_strand_id
1 'polypeptide(L)'
;MLNAWHLPVAPFVKQNKDNLVITLWLTGENQPERVTLRAEIDNEETALKMHKQRSQPQPGITAWRANIDLRSGQPRRRYSFKLLWNNRQLWFTPQGFSRFPPARLEQFAVDYPDNGPQWVNDQVFYQIFPDRFARSEKRTADQDKIYHHHAAGHDIILKAWDEPLTAQAGGSTFYGGDLDGISEKLPYLKKLGVTALYLNPVFKAPSVHKYDTEDYRHVDAQFGGDEALLRLRQNTRNEGMRLILDGVFNHSGDSHAWFDRHNQSMSGACHNPDSPQRSWYSFNEEGRALDWLGYPSLPKLDFQSPSLIDEIYGGEDSIVRHWLKAPWNMDGWRLDVVHMLGEAGGARNNIQHVAGITRSAKVAQPEAFVFGEHFGDARQWLQADAEDAAMNYRGFTFPLWGFLANTDISYDPNHIDAETCMAWMDNYRAGLSHQQQLRMFNQLDSHDTARFKSLLGKDVARLPLAVTWLFTWPGVPCIYYGDEVGLDGNNDPFCRKTFPWQPAKQDKVLFSLYQRLAKLRKQNLALRYGGCHVVYAHDNVVVFVRVYNQQRVLVAINRGEACEVVLDDSPLLHVKAWQCKEGKGTLQEGILSLPAISASIWFGN
;
A
#
# COMPACT_ATOMS: atom_id res chain seq x y z
N MET A 1 -1.50 -32.82 -20.59
CA MET A 1 -0.70 -31.58 -20.81
C MET A 1 0.25 -31.42 -19.63
N LEU A 2 1.45 -30.80 -19.77
CA LEU A 2 2.33 -30.50 -18.64
C LEU A 2 1.86 -29.25 -17.93
N ASN A 3 1.72 -29.31 -16.60
CA ASN A 3 1.51 -28.14 -15.76
C ASN A 3 2.63 -28.03 -14.72
N ALA A 4 2.97 -26.81 -14.34
CA ALA A 4 3.98 -26.49 -13.35
C ALA A 4 3.40 -25.62 -12.24
N TRP A 5 3.82 -25.89 -11.01
CA TRP A 5 3.30 -25.25 -9.81
C TRP A 5 4.45 -24.81 -8.92
N HIS A 6 4.49 -23.52 -8.67
CA HIS A 6 5.44 -22.93 -7.75
C HIS A 6 4.90 -21.60 -7.22
N LEU A 7 5.09 -21.37 -5.95
CA LEU A 7 4.87 -20.06 -5.31
C LEU A 7 6.13 -19.72 -4.48
N PRO A 8 6.54 -18.46 -4.39
CA PRO A 8 7.76 -18.06 -3.68
C PRO A 8 7.58 -18.09 -2.14
N VAL A 9 6.89 -19.08 -1.63
CA VAL A 9 6.53 -19.28 -0.21
C VAL A 9 6.42 -20.78 0.09
N ALA A 10 6.43 -21.15 1.37
CA ALA A 10 6.19 -22.53 1.79
C ALA A 10 4.82 -23.08 1.29
N PRO A 11 4.76 -24.32 0.75
CA PRO A 11 5.78 -25.37 0.88
C PRO A 11 6.89 -25.35 -0.18
N PHE A 12 6.84 -24.45 -1.19
CA PHE A 12 7.75 -24.46 -2.33
C PHE A 12 9.10 -23.80 -2.06
N VAL A 13 9.13 -22.82 -1.16
CA VAL A 13 10.34 -22.13 -0.72
C VAL A 13 10.47 -22.28 0.79
N LYS A 14 11.60 -22.86 1.24
CA LYS A 14 11.89 -23.06 2.66
C LYS A 14 13.33 -22.72 2.96
N GLN A 15 13.58 -21.97 4.01
CA GLN A 15 14.91 -21.76 4.54
C GLN A 15 15.35 -22.96 5.37
N ASN A 16 16.57 -23.43 5.14
CA ASN A 16 17.23 -24.46 5.95
C ASN A 16 18.67 -24.01 6.23
N LYS A 17 18.90 -23.45 7.42
CA LYS A 17 20.18 -22.84 7.82
C LYS A 17 20.65 -21.83 6.75
N ASP A 18 21.73 -22.15 6.07
CA ASP A 18 22.41 -21.30 5.08
C ASP A 18 21.89 -21.52 3.65
N ASN A 19 20.81 -22.27 3.47
CA ASN A 19 20.27 -22.57 2.14
C ASN A 19 18.79 -22.22 2.03
N LEU A 20 18.41 -21.77 0.83
CA LEU A 20 17.03 -21.65 0.41
C LEU A 20 16.68 -22.85 -0.47
N VAL A 21 15.81 -23.71 0.02
CA VAL A 21 15.34 -24.90 -0.71
C VAL A 21 14.19 -24.48 -1.63
N ILE A 22 14.41 -24.57 -2.93
CA ILE A 22 13.42 -24.24 -3.96
C ILE A 22 12.83 -25.53 -4.51
N THR A 23 11.51 -25.62 -4.53
CA THR A 23 10.77 -26.80 -5.02
C THR A 23 9.85 -26.42 -6.17
N LEU A 24 9.89 -27.17 -7.26
CA LEU A 24 8.95 -27.11 -8.37
C LEU A 24 8.12 -28.39 -8.40
N TRP A 25 6.81 -28.27 -8.52
CA TRP A 25 5.92 -29.40 -8.78
C TRP A 25 5.51 -29.43 -10.24
N LEU A 26 5.49 -30.63 -10.81
CA LEU A 26 5.06 -30.87 -12.19
C LEU A 26 3.98 -31.96 -12.19
N THR A 27 2.94 -31.76 -13.02
CA THR A 27 1.89 -32.74 -13.32
C THR A 27 1.82 -32.99 -14.82
N GLY A 28 1.23 -34.12 -15.22
CA GLY A 28 1.08 -34.52 -16.62
C GLY A 28 2.10 -35.58 -17.07
N GLU A 29 1.84 -36.21 -18.21
CA GLU A 29 2.59 -37.37 -18.69
C GLU A 29 3.94 -37.02 -19.33
N ASN A 30 4.01 -35.91 -20.05
CA ASN A 30 5.24 -35.52 -20.78
C ASN A 30 6.20 -34.75 -19.86
N GLN A 31 6.81 -35.44 -18.92
CA GLN A 31 7.74 -34.86 -17.94
C GLN A 31 9.08 -34.48 -18.60
N PRO A 32 9.74 -33.38 -18.18
CA PRO A 32 11.08 -33.04 -18.66
C PRO A 32 12.12 -34.06 -18.18
N GLU A 33 13.13 -34.32 -19.00
CA GLU A 33 14.26 -35.18 -18.64
C GLU A 33 15.17 -34.51 -17.62
N ARG A 34 15.26 -33.19 -17.68
CA ARG A 34 16.07 -32.38 -16.77
C ARG A 34 15.37 -31.07 -16.43
N VAL A 35 15.46 -30.67 -15.16
CA VAL A 35 15.04 -29.36 -14.67
C VAL A 35 16.25 -28.64 -14.10
N THR A 36 16.41 -27.38 -14.47
CA THR A 36 17.47 -26.51 -13.96
C THR A 36 16.83 -25.27 -13.34
N LEU A 37 17.26 -24.93 -12.12
CA LEU A 37 16.96 -23.64 -11.51
C LEU A 37 17.98 -22.65 -12.00
N ARG A 38 17.55 -21.67 -12.79
CA ARG A 38 18.37 -20.51 -13.13
C ARG A 38 18.19 -19.48 -12.04
N ALA A 39 19.24 -19.20 -11.29
CA ALA A 39 19.23 -18.27 -10.16
C ALA A 39 20.23 -17.14 -10.41
N GLU A 40 19.81 -15.91 -10.09
CA GLU A 40 20.67 -14.75 -10.05
C GLU A 40 21.07 -14.51 -8.58
N ILE A 41 22.30 -14.90 -8.23
CA ILE A 41 22.76 -14.92 -6.84
C ILE A 41 23.50 -13.63 -6.48
N ASP A 42 24.39 -13.19 -7.37
CA ASP A 42 25.25 -12.02 -7.16
C ASP A 42 25.40 -11.22 -8.49
N ASN A 43 24.25 -10.83 -9.05
CA ASN A 43 24.15 -10.22 -10.38
C ASN A 43 24.67 -11.13 -11.53
N GLU A 44 25.01 -12.38 -11.23
CA GLU A 44 25.44 -13.39 -12.21
C GLU A 44 24.44 -14.55 -12.24
N GLU A 45 24.10 -14.99 -13.45
CA GLU A 45 23.19 -16.10 -13.64
C GLU A 45 23.89 -17.45 -13.45
N THR A 46 23.40 -18.20 -12.48
CA THR A 46 23.90 -19.54 -12.18
C THR A 46 22.86 -20.60 -12.49
N ALA A 47 23.27 -21.65 -13.20
CA ALA A 47 22.43 -22.79 -13.53
C ALA A 47 22.61 -23.89 -12.48
N LEU A 48 21.65 -24.03 -11.57
CA LEU A 48 21.66 -25.05 -10.52
C LEU A 48 20.85 -26.26 -10.96
N LYS A 49 21.47 -27.46 -10.96
CA LYS A 49 20.77 -28.70 -11.28
C LYS A 49 19.72 -29.00 -10.22
N MET A 50 18.47 -29.22 -10.64
CA MET A 50 17.42 -29.71 -9.75
C MET A 50 17.40 -31.23 -9.69
N HIS A 51 17.06 -31.77 -8.54
CA HIS A 51 16.98 -33.21 -8.32
C HIS A 51 15.53 -33.65 -8.15
N LYS A 52 15.12 -34.62 -8.95
CA LYS A 52 13.81 -35.26 -8.83
C LYS A 52 13.72 -35.97 -7.47
N GLN A 53 12.67 -35.69 -6.73
CA GLN A 53 12.44 -36.28 -5.41
C GLN A 53 11.81 -37.66 -5.55
N ARG A 54 12.20 -38.59 -4.68
CA ARG A 54 11.64 -39.96 -4.65
C ARG A 54 10.21 -39.97 -4.12
N SER A 55 9.92 -39.13 -3.12
CA SER A 55 8.57 -38.99 -2.55
C SER A 55 7.74 -38.00 -3.36
N GLN A 56 6.55 -38.40 -3.74
CA GLN A 56 5.56 -37.52 -4.33
C GLN A 56 4.88 -36.68 -3.26
N PRO A 57 4.75 -35.36 -3.43
CA PRO A 57 3.98 -34.53 -2.50
C PRO A 57 2.50 -34.92 -2.40
N GLN A 58 1.95 -35.35 -3.54
CA GLN A 58 0.59 -35.86 -3.72
C GLN A 58 0.61 -36.85 -4.90
N PRO A 59 -0.39 -37.75 -5.04
CA PRO A 59 -0.48 -38.66 -6.20
C PRO A 59 -0.42 -37.88 -7.53
N GLY A 60 0.35 -38.38 -8.48
CA GLY A 60 0.50 -37.78 -9.80
C GLY A 60 1.42 -36.56 -9.89
N ILE A 61 2.02 -36.10 -8.78
CA ILE A 61 2.91 -34.93 -8.74
C ILE A 61 4.37 -35.37 -8.65
N THR A 62 5.17 -34.90 -9.59
CA THR A 62 6.64 -34.99 -9.51
C THR A 62 7.22 -33.71 -8.91
N ALA A 63 8.01 -33.83 -7.85
CA ALA A 63 8.70 -32.71 -7.24
C ALA A 63 10.18 -32.67 -7.65
N TRP A 64 10.67 -31.48 -7.96
CA TRP A 64 12.08 -31.19 -8.24
C TRP A 64 12.60 -30.17 -7.23
N ARG A 65 13.85 -30.36 -6.72
CA ARG A 65 14.46 -29.48 -5.71
C ARG A 65 15.87 -29.05 -6.09
N ALA A 66 16.20 -27.81 -5.77
CA ALA A 66 17.56 -27.28 -5.72
C ALA A 66 17.72 -26.41 -4.47
N ASN A 67 18.97 -26.12 -4.12
CA ASN A 67 19.33 -25.24 -3.02
C ASN A 67 20.06 -24.02 -3.56
N ILE A 68 19.70 -22.83 -3.07
CA ILE A 68 20.46 -21.58 -3.26
C ILE A 68 21.19 -21.32 -1.95
N ASP A 69 22.51 -21.10 -2.02
CA ASP A 69 23.34 -20.73 -0.87
C ASP A 69 23.03 -19.29 -0.44
N LEU A 70 22.76 -19.08 0.85
CA LEU A 70 22.43 -17.78 1.42
C LEU A 70 23.62 -17.07 2.06
N ARG A 71 24.79 -17.74 2.17
CA ARG A 71 26.00 -17.17 2.81
C ARG A 71 26.67 -16.08 1.98
N SER A 72 26.35 -15.99 0.71
CA SER A 72 26.90 -15.00 -0.23
C SER A 72 25.84 -14.44 -1.13
N GLY A 73 26.16 -13.35 -1.83
CA GLY A 73 25.32 -12.70 -2.82
C GLY A 73 24.32 -11.70 -2.25
N GLN A 74 23.51 -11.15 -3.13
CA GLN A 74 22.52 -10.13 -2.81
C GLN A 74 21.39 -10.69 -1.93
N PRO A 75 20.77 -9.91 -1.03
CA PRO A 75 19.61 -10.36 -0.25
C PRO A 75 18.46 -10.84 -1.13
N ARG A 76 18.19 -10.13 -2.24
CA ARG A 76 17.15 -10.51 -3.19
C ARG A 76 17.60 -11.63 -4.09
N ARG A 77 16.97 -12.79 -3.97
CA ARG A 77 17.20 -13.97 -4.81
C ARG A 77 16.16 -14.03 -5.91
N ARG A 78 16.62 -13.89 -7.18
CA ARG A 78 15.78 -14.03 -8.36
C ARG A 78 16.04 -15.38 -8.99
N TYR A 79 15.00 -16.03 -9.49
CA TYR A 79 15.13 -17.33 -10.12
C TYR A 79 13.97 -17.65 -11.06
N SER A 80 14.23 -18.57 -11.99
CA SER A 80 13.26 -19.18 -12.89
C SER A 80 13.59 -20.64 -13.13
N PHE A 81 12.65 -21.40 -13.67
CA PHE A 81 12.85 -22.82 -13.92
C PHE A 81 13.00 -23.06 -15.43
N LYS A 82 14.08 -23.75 -15.81
CA LYS A 82 14.32 -24.22 -17.16
C LYS A 82 14.03 -25.71 -17.24
N LEU A 83 13.03 -26.08 -18.03
CA LEU A 83 12.60 -27.45 -18.27
C LEU A 83 13.15 -27.91 -19.61
N LEU A 84 13.80 -29.06 -19.67
CA LEU A 84 14.54 -29.56 -20.81
C LEU A 84 14.08 -30.94 -21.22
N TRP A 85 13.87 -31.11 -22.53
CA TRP A 85 13.70 -32.35 -23.25
C TRP A 85 14.81 -32.45 -24.31
N ASN A 86 15.00 -33.58 -24.95
CA ASN A 86 16.05 -33.76 -25.95
C ASN A 86 16.05 -32.72 -27.08
N ASN A 87 14.87 -32.25 -27.49
CA ASN A 87 14.71 -31.38 -28.67
C ASN A 87 14.03 -30.05 -28.38
N ARG A 88 13.72 -29.74 -27.09
CA ARG A 88 13.06 -28.49 -26.72
C ARG A 88 13.35 -28.07 -25.29
N GLN A 89 13.11 -26.78 -25.03
CA GLN A 89 13.13 -26.22 -23.69
C GLN A 89 11.92 -25.32 -23.49
N LEU A 90 11.49 -25.21 -22.22
CA LEU A 90 10.52 -24.23 -21.75
C LEU A 90 11.07 -23.57 -20.49
N TRP A 91 10.64 -22.36 -20.25
CA TRP A 91 10.88 -21.62 -19.01
C TRP A 91 9.59 -21.51 -18.24
N PHE A 92 9.65 -21.63 -16.92
CA PHE A 92 8.51 -21.38 -16.05
C PHE A 92 8.83 -20.22 -15.11
N THR A 93 7.93 -19.24 -15.08
CA THR A 93 8.04 -17.93 -14.45
C THR A 93 6.76 -17.63 -13.65
N PRO A 94 6.69 -16.53 -12.86
CA PRO A 94 5.45 -16.08 -12.25
C PRO A 94 4.29 -15.86 -13.24
N GLN A 95 4.60 -15.59 -14.50
CA GLN A 95 3.61 -15.36 -15.59
C GLN A 95 3.28 -16.63 -16.37
N GLY A 96 3.78 -17.80 -15.93
CA GLY A 96 3.56 -19.09 -16.60
C GLY A 96 4.71 -19.52 -17.51
N PHE A 97 4.39 -20.29 -18.56
CA PHE A 97 5.38 -20.84 -19.47
C PHE A 97 5.81 -19.85 -20.56
N SER A 98 7.14 -19.81 -20.82
CA SER A 98 7.74 -19.08 -21.94
C SER A 98 8.66 -20.00 -22.77
N ARG A 99 8.85 -19.68 -24.06
CA ARG A 99 9.81 -20.35 -24.96
C ARG A 99 11.19 -19.71 -24.97
N PHE A 100 11.34 -18.55 -24.34
CA PHE A 100 12.59 -17.79 -24.23
C PHE A 100 12.90 -17.49 -22.76
N PRO A 101 14.16 -17.18 -22.41
CA PRO A 101 14.54 -16.82 -21.06
C PRO A 101 13.79 -15.59 -20.58
N PRO A 102 13.27 -15.59 -19.32
CA PRO A 102 12.60 -14.41 -18.76
C PRO A 102 13.56 -13.26 -18.55
N ALA A 103 13.07 -12.03 -18.70
CA ALA A 103 13.76 -10.84 -18.25
C ALA A 103 13.87 -10.82 -16.71
N ARG A 104 14.76 -9.96 -16.18
CA ARG A 104 15.02 -9.89 -14.73
C ARG A 104 13.78 -9.71 -13.90
N LEU A 105 12.84 -8.86 -14.34
CA LEU A 105 11.60 -8.57 -13.62
C LEU A 105 10.49 -9.62 -13.81
N GLU A 106 10.71 -10.59 -14.67
CA GLU A 106 9.78 -11.69 -14.93
C GLU A 106 10.14 -12.96 -14.15
N GLN A 107 11.17 -12.91 -13.31
CA GLN A 107 11.61 -14.02 -12.48
C GLN A 107 10.88 -14.03 -11.14
N PHE A 108 10.75 -15.21 -10.52
CA PHE A 108 10.41 -15.29 -9.11
C PHE A 108 11.46 -14.57 -8.28
N ALA A 109 11.03 -13.86 -7.23
CA ALA A 109 11.94 -13.16 -6.33
C ALA A 109 11.54 -13.34 -4.88
N VAL A 110 12.55 -13.54 -4.02
CA VAL A 110 12.40 -13.63 -2.57
C VAL A 110 13.55 -12.87 -1.90
N ASP A 111 13.28 -12.22 -0.77
CA ASP A 111 14.27 -11.49 0.00
C ASP A 111 14.73 -12.36 1.20
N TYR A 112 16.04 -12.64 1.27
CA TYR A 112 16.69 -13.35 2.38
C TYR A 112 18.10 -12.78 2.64
N PRO A 113 18.33 -12.15 3.82
CA PRO A 113 17.30 -11.84 4.82
C PRO A 113 16.27 -10.83 4.30
N ASP A 114 15.05 -10.90 4.83
CA ASP A 114 14.06 -9.86 4.62
C ASP A 114 14.33 -8.72 5.62
N ASN A 115 14.77 -7.58 5.12
CA ASN A 115 15.12 -6.39 5.92
C ASN A 115 13.95 -5.42 6.09
N GLY A 116 12.79 -5.71 5.52
CA GLY A 116 11.60 -4.89 5.71
C GLY A 116 10.88 -5.19 7.04
N PRO A 117 10.06 -4.27 7.53
CA PRO A 117 9.37 -4.42 8.81
C PRO A 117 8.31 -5.53 8.76
N GLN A 118 8.56 -6.62 9.48
CA GLN A 118 7.72 -7.83 9.45
C GLN A 118 6.32 -7.60 10.02
N TRP A 119 6.21 -6.69 11.00
CA TRP A 119 4.95 -6.39 11.67
C TRP A 119 3.86 -5.88 10.70
N VAL A 120 4.25 -5.29 9.56
CA VAL A 120 3.35 -4.71 8.56
C VAL A 120 2.37 -5.74 8.01
N ASN A 121 2.82 -6.98 7.76
CA ASN A 121 2.00 -8.03 7.16
C ASN A 121 0.76 -8.40 8.00
N ASP A 122 0.83 -8.14 9.31
CA ASP A 122 -0.24 -8.46 10.27
C ASP A 122 -1.29 -7.35 10.40
N GLN A 123 -1.07 -6.20 9.75
CA GLN A 123 -1.90 -5.03 9.97
C GLN A 123 -3.16 -4.98 9.10
N VAL A 124 -4.12 -4.24 9.61
CA VAL A 124 -5.21 -3.60 8.90
C VAL A 124 -5.05 -2.10 9.17
N PHE A 125 -4.66 -1.37 8.13
CA PHE A 125 -4.46 0.08 8.22
C PHE A 125 -5.78 0.83 8.08
N TYR A 126 -5.80 2.03 8.67
CA TYR A 126 -6.90 2.97 8.54
C TYR A 126 -6.34 4.36 8.29
N GLN A 127 -6.63 4.94 7.13
CA GLN A 127 -6.20 6.28 6.76
C GLN A 127 -7.17 7.31 7.32
N ILE A 128 -6.64 8.33 7.99
CA ILE A 128 -7.42 9.40 8.61
C ILE A 128 -7.02 10.74 8.04
N PHE A 129 -8.00 11.51 7.57
CA PHE A 129 -7.88 12.94 7.32
C PHE A 129 -8.33 13.66 8.61
N PRO A 130 -7.39 14.22 9.44
CA PRO A 130 -7.67 14.57 10.83
C PRO A 130 -8.83 15.56 11.02
N ASP A 131 -8.90 16.61 10.20
CA ASP A 131 -9.96 17.62 10.28
C ASP A 131 -11.38 17.04 10.06
N ARG A 132 -11.49 15.87 9.41
CA ARG A 132 -12.76 15.32 8.91
C ARG A 132 -13.19 14.03 9.61
N PHE A 133 -12.36 13.47 10.49
CA PHE A 133 -12.67 12.18 11.12
C PHE A 133 -13.45 12.33 12.43
N ALA A 134 -12.90 13.05 13.41
CA ALA A 134 -13.58 13.24 14.70
C ALA A 134 -13.15 14.53 15.37
N ARG A 135 -14.12 15.21 15.96
CA ARG A 135 -13.93 16.39 16.80
C ARG A 135 -13.98 15.97 18.27
N SER A 136 -12.99 16.38 19.07
CA SER A 136 -12.97 16.06 20.49
C SER A 136 -14.13 16.70 21.25
N GLU A 137 -14.71 15.97 22.20
CA GLU A 137 -15.72 16.48 23.10
C GLU A 137 -15.16 17.54 24.09
N LYS A 138 -13.83 17.53 24.31
CA LYS A 138 -13.11 18.47 25.16
C LYS A 138 -12.71 19.77 24.48
N ARG A 139 -12.99 19.90 23.17
CA ARG A 139 -12.62 21.09 22.39
C ARG A 139 -13.23 22.36 23.03
N THR A 140 -12.39 23.36 23.23
CA THR A 140 -12.78 24.63 23.83
C THR A 140 -13.04 25.70 22.78
N ALA A 141 -13.79 26.76 23.15
CA ALA A 141 -13.99 27.94 22.28
C ALA A 141 -12.66 28.64 21.93
N ASP A 142 -11.63 28.49 22.78
CA ASP A 142 -10.30 29.05 22.49
C ASP A 142 -9.57 28.29 21.37
N GLN A 143 -9.79 26.99 21.22
CA GLN A 143 -9.30 26.23 20.05
C GLN A 143 -9.98 26.68 18.76
N ASP A 144 -11.24 27.14 18.81
CA ASP A 144 -11.90 27.70 17.64
C ASP A 144 -11.32 29.08 17.25
N LYS A 145 -10.77 29.84 18.18
CA LYS A 145 -10.07 31.11 17.89
C LYS A 145 -8.74 30.91 17.15
N ILE A 146 -8.08 29.76 17.30
CA ILE A 146 -6.82 29.44 16.62
C ILE A 146 -7.01 29.51 15.11
N TYR A 147 -8.18 29.10 14.58
CA TYR A 147 -8.48 29.19 13.15
C TYR A 147 -8.44 30.63 12.61
N HIS A 148 -8.73 31.62 13.44
CA HIS A 148 -8.70 33.03 13.03
C HIS A 148 -7.29 33.65 13.02
N HIS A 149 -6.30 33.01 13.63
CA HIS A 149 -4.93 33.50 13.74
C HIS A 149 -3.97 32.92 12.68
N HIS A 150 -4.28 31.76 12.10
CA HIS A 150 -3.35 31.03 11.25
C HIS A 150 -3.27 31.51 9.79
N ALA A 151 -4.22 32.26 9.32
CA ALA A 151 -4.25 32.69 7.93
C ALA A 151 -3.98 34.18 7.79
N ALA A 152 -2.75 34.59 7.86
CA ALA A 152 -2.37 35.90 7.32
C ALA A 152 -2.66 35.92 5.82
N GLY A 153 -3.87 36.36 5.43
CA GLY A 153 -4.28 36.56 4.04
C GLY A 153 -5.27 35.55 3.44
N HIS A 154 -5.76 34.56 4.21
CA HIS A 154 -6.80 33.64 3.75
C HIS A 154 -8.02 33.68 4.67
N ASP A 155 -9.21 33.86 4.09
CA ASP A 155 -10.47 33.75 4.83
C ASP A 155 -10.70 32.29 5.26
N ILE A 156 -10.47 31.99 6.53
CA ILE A 156 -10.77 30.67 7.09
C ILE A 156 -12.29 30.54 7.28
N ILE A 157 -12.83 29.44 6.76
CA ILE A 157 -14.23 29.04 6.92
C ILE A 157 -14.28 27.86 7.87
N LEU A 158 -14.76 28.08 9.10
CA LEU A 158 -15.05 27.00 10.04
C LEU A 158 -16.52 26.61 9.92
N LYS A 159 -16.77 25.36 9.52
CA LYS A 159 -18.10 24.77 9.32
C LYS A 159 -18.54 23.93 10.53
N ALA A 160 -19.85 23.85 10.73
CA ALA A 160 -20.42 22.86 11.63
C ALA A 160 -20.21 21.44 11.08
N TRP A 161 -20.06 20.43 11.98
CA TRP A 161 -19.70 19.06 11.62
C TRP A 161 -20.62 18.44 10.55
N ASP A 162 -21.92 18.69 10.65
CA ASP A 162 -22.92 18.15 9.74
C ASP A 162 -23.22 19.08 8.54
N GLU A 163 -22.56 20.22 8.43
CA GLU A 163 -22.75 21.15 7.34
C GLU A 163 -22.13 20.58 6.03
N PRO A 164 -22.85 20.61 4.89
CA PRO A 164 -22.35 20.03 3.66
C PRO A 164 -21.15 20.77 3.10
N LEU A 165 -20.23 20.03 2.49
CA LEU A 165 -19.17 20.58 1.64
C LEU A 165 -19.78 21.22 0.38
N THR A 166 -19.17 22.31 -0.07
CA THR A 166 -19.50 22.95 -1.33
C THR A 166 -18.32 22.82 -2.29
N ALA A 167 -18.56 23.01 -3.59
CA ALA A 167 -17.49 22.97 -4.60
C ALA A 167 -16.40 24.03 -4.37
N GLN A 168 -16.72 25.12 -3.65
CA GLN A 168 -15.78 26.17 -3.26
C GLN A 168 -15.01 25.85 -1.97
N ALA A 169 -15.25 24.71 -1.35
CA ALA A 169 -14.54 24.27 -0.15
C ALA A 169 -13.09 23.93 -0.53
N GLY A 170 -12.23 24.92 -0.56
CA GLY A 170 -10.80 24.75 -0.78
C GLY A 170 -10.02 24.46 0.50
N GLY A 171 -8.72 24.69 0.46
CA GLY A 171 -7.78 24.48 1.58
C GLY A 171 -8.10 25.28 2.86
N SER A 172 -8.96 26.31 2.77
CA SER A 172 -9.35 27.16 3.91
C SER A 172 -10.63 26.70 4.64
N THR A 173 -11.28 25.61 4.21
CA THR A 173 -12.54 25.14 4.85
C THR A 173 -12.25 24.04 5.86
N PHE A 174 -12.53 24.31 7.13
CA PHE A 174 -12.29 23.41 8.27
C PHE A 174 -13.59 22.95 8.91
N TYR A 175 -13.53 21.76 9.52
CA TYR A 175 -14.62 21.19 10.35
C TYR A 175 -14.19 20.95 11.79
N GLY A 176 -12.93 21.15 12.11
CA GLY A 176 -12.42 21.12 13.46
C GLY A 176 -12.21 19.73 14.05
N GLY A 177 -12.01 18.72 13.23
CA GLY A 177 -11.48 17.43 13.71
C GLY A 177 -10.07 17.60 14.26
N ASP A 178 -9.70 16.76 15.24
CA ASP A 178 -8.44 16.88 15.96
C ASP A 178 -7.90 15.52 16.46
N LEU A 179 -6.67 15.50 16.97
CA LEU A 179 -6.00 14.27 17.40
C LEU A 179 -6.60 13.67 18.67
N ASP A 180 -7.14 14.50 19.56
CA ASP A 180 -7.87 14.01 20.73
C ASP A 180 -9.19 13.35 20.32
N GLY A 181 -9.89 13.90 19.33
CA GLY A 181 -11.07 13.26 18.72
C GLY A 181 -10.74 11.89 18.10
N ILE A 182 -9.58 11.76 17.44
CA ILE A 182 -9.10 10.46 16.96
C ILE A 182 -8.88 9.51 18.15
N SER A 183 -8.24 10.00 19.24
CA SER A 183 -8.02 9.21 20.45
C SER A 183 -9.33 8.69 21.07
N GLU A 184 -10.36 9.51 21.10
CA GLU A 184 -11.70 9.14 21.62
C GLU A 184 -12.38 8.04 20.76
N LYS A 185 -12.00 7.93 19.49
CA LYS A 185 -12.56 6.93 18.55
C LYS A 185 -11.71 5.66 18.38
N LEU A 186 -10.61 5.50 19.11
CA LEU A 186 -9.82 4.26 19.08
C LEU A 186 -10.63 3.00 19.44
N PRO A 187 -11.59 3.01 20.40
CA PRO A 187 -12.44 1.85 20.65
C PRO A 187 -13.30 1.46 19.44
N TYR A 188 -13.79 2.43 18.66
CA TYR A 188 -14.50 2.18 17.40
C TYR A 188 -13.60 1.50 16.38
N LEU A 189 -12.40 2.03 16.18
CA LEU A 189 -11.41 1.48 15.24
C LEU A 189 -10.97 0.07 15.64
N LYS A 190 -10.74 -0.17 16.92
CA LYS A 190 -10.44 -1.51 17.46
C LYS A 190 -11.58 -2.49 17.20
N LYS A 191 -12.83 -2.06 17.42
CA LYS A 191 -14.03 -2.86 17.13
C LYS A 191 -14.12 -3.20 15.64
N LEU A 192 -13.73 -2.29 14.75
CA LEU A 192 -13.66 -2.53 13.30
C LEU A 192 -12.60 -3.59 12.94
N GLY A 193 -11.56 -3.73 13.75
CA GLY A 193 -10.43 -4.64 13.51
C GLY A 193 -9.18 -3.93 13.01
N VAL A 194 -9.15 -2.60 13.07
CA VAL A 194 -7.98 -1.77 12.74
C VAL A 194 -6.84 -2.03 13.73
N THR A 195 -5.62 -2.10 13.23
CA THR A 195 -4.41 -2.34 14.03
C THR A 195 -3.30 -1.33 13.75
N ALA A 196 -3.45 -0.49 12.73
CA ALA A 196 -2.51 0.57 12.41
C ALA A 196 -3.25 1.79 11.84
N LEU A 197 -2.78 2.98 12.20
CA LEU A 197 -3.29 4.24 11.68
C LEU A 197 -2.24 4.88 10.76
N TYR A 198 -2.70 5.44 9.66
CA TYR A 198 -1.97 6.37 8.82
C TYR A 198 -2.70 7.72 8.87
N LEU A 199 -2.03 8.76 9.34
CA LEU A 199 -2.57 10.12 9.38
C LEU A 199 -2.10 10.91 8.16
N ASN A 200 -3.02 11.55 7.44
CA ASN A 200 -2.66 12.65 6.56
C ASN A 200 -1.91 13.73 7.35
N PRO A 201 -1.21 14.69 6.70
CA PRO A 201 -0.27 15.56 7.39
C PRO A 201 -0.86 16.24 8.63
N VAL A 202 -0.05 16.30 9.68
CA VAL A 202 -0.44 16.88 10.99
C VAL A 202 0.41 18.08 11.39
N PHE A 203 1.48 18.36 10.65
CA PHE A 203 2.39 19.44 10.98
C PHE A 203 1.76 20.81 10.73
N LYS A 204 2.32 21.82 11.38
CA LYS A 204 1.84 23.20 11.25
C LYS A 204 1.81 23.64 9.80
N ALA A 205 0.63 24.08 9.33
CA ALA A 205 0.39 24.53 7.97
C ALA A 205 -0.91 25.34 7.88
N PRO A 206 -1.02 26.32 6.96
CA PRO A 206 -2.21 27.17 6.85
C PRO A 206 -3.44 26.44 6.31
N SER A 207 -3.28 25.48 5.41
CA SER A 207 -4.40 24.76 4.80
C SER A 207 -4.95 23.63 5.66
N VAL A 208 -6.17 23.18 5.36
CA VAL A 208 -6.80 22.03 6.02
C VAL A 208 -6.09 20.72 5.73
N HIS A 209 -5.48 20.60 4.54
CA HIS A 209 -4.78 19.38 4.12
C HIS A 209 -3.35 19.28 4.65
N LYS A 210 -2.75 20.39 5.09
CA LYS A 210 -1.42 20.47 5.70
C LYS A 210 -0.24 20.06 4.79
N TYR A 211 -0.45 19.90 3.49
CA TYR A 211 0.64 19.64 2.54
C TYR A 211 1.53 20.87 2.29
N ASP A 212 1.06 22.08 2.60
CA ASP A 212 1.79 23.33 2.60
C ASP A 212 2.48 23.59 3.96
N THR A 213 3.36 22.65 4.37
CA THR A 213 3.97 22.62 5.70
C THR A 213 4.73 23.91 6.02
N GLU A 214 4.38 24.54 7.14
CA GLU A 214 5.00 25.76 7.67
C GLU A 214 6.06 25.45 8.74
N ASP A 215 5.94 24.32 9.42
CA ASP A 215 6.92 23.86 10.43
C ASP A 215 6.85 22.33 10.54
N TYR A 216 7.94 21.65 10.20
CA TYR A 216 8.04 20.19 10.26
C TYR A 216 8.30 19.62 11.65
N ARG A 217 8.59 20.47 12.64
CA ARG A 217 8.96 20.05 14.00
C ARG A 217 7.85 20.22 15.03
N HIS A 218 6.74 20.82 14.63
CA HIS A 218 5.59 21.03 15.51
C HIS A 218 4.29 20.59 14.83
N VAL A 219 3.46 19.94 15.62
CA VAL A 219 2.09 19.59 15.23
C VAL A 219 1.22 20.85 15.21
N ASP A 220 0.32 20.94 14.25
CA ASP A 220 -0.58 22.09 14.15
C ASP A 220 -1.45 22.22 15.41
N ALA A 221 -1.52 23.45 15.94
CA ALA A 221 -2.34 23.78 17.09
C ALA A 221 -3.83 23.51 16.86
N GLN A 222 -4.30 23.59 15.60
CA GLN A 222 -5.67 23.22 15.22
C GLN A 222 -5.98 21.76 15.54
N PHE A 223 -4.98 20.88 15.50
CA PHE A 223 -5.10 19.47 15.85
C PHE A 223 -4.80 19.18 17.33
N GLY A 224 -4.52 20.22 18.13
CA GLY A 224 -4.20 20.11 19.55
C GLY A 224 -2.69 20.11 19.86
N GLY A 225 -1.85 20.37 18.86
CA GLY A 225 -0.40 20.52 19.00
C GLY A 225 0.32 19.23 19.40
N ASP A 226 1.58 19.41 19.78
CA ASP A 226 2.52 18.33 20.12
C ASP A 226 1.98 17.43 21.24
N GLU A 227 1.38 18.00 22.25
CA GLU A 227 0.82 17.24 23.36
C GLU A 227 -0.31 16.30 22.95
N ALA A 228 -1.18 16.73 22.01
CA ALA A 228 -2.25 15.88 21.51
C ALA A 228 -1.70 14.68 20.70
N LEU A 229 -0.63 14.89 19.92
CA LEU A 229 0.03 13.79 19.21
C LEU A 229 0.68 12.81 20.20
N LEU A 230 1.32 13.30 21.26
CA LEU A 230 1.88 12.44 22.31
C LEU A 230 0.79 11.61 23.00
N ARG A 231 -0.36 12.24 23.34
CA ARG A 231 -1.52 11.52 23.91
C ARG A 231 -2.05 10.47 22.93
N LEU A 232 -2.25 10.81 21.67
CA LEU A 232 -2.70 9.87 20.64
C LEU A 232 -1.70 8.70 20.52
N ARG A 233 -0.40 8.99 20.48
CA ARG A 233 0.64 7.96 20.43
C ARG A 233 0.59 7.01 21.62
N GLN A 234 0.45 7.55 22.82
CA GLN A 234 0.30 6.73 24.02
C GLN A 234 -0.95 5.87 23.98
N ASN A 235 -2.07 6.45 23.55
CA ASN A 235 -3.35 5.73 23.46
C ASN A 235 -3.31 4.63 22.39
N THR A 236 -2.74 4.88 21.21
CA THR A 236 -2.57 3.86 20.18
C THR A 236 -1.69 2.70 20.66
N ARG A 237 -0.60 2.99 21.40
CA ARG A 237 0.24 1.95 22.01
C ARG A 237 -0.50 1.11 23.03
N ASN A 238 -1.29 1.72 23.91
CA ASN A 238 -2.10 1.02 24.90
C ASN A 238 -3.10 0.08 24.23
N GLU A 239 -3.61 0.43 23.05
CA GLU A 239 -4.51 -0.39 22.25
C GLU A 239 -3.77 -1.40 21.34
N GLY A 240 -2.44 -1.40 21.34
CA GLY A 240 -1.61 -2.25 20.49
C GLY A 240 -1.63 -1.86 19.01
N MET A 241 -1.93 -0.60 18.71
CA MET A 241 -1.99 -0.06 17.36
C MET A 241 -0.69 0.64 16.97
N ARG A 242 -0.33 0.57 15.69
CA ARG A 242 0.77 1.31 15.06
C ARG A 242 0.29 2.68 14.58
N LEU A 243 1.23 3.62 14.42
CA LEU A 243 0.94 5.00 13.99
C LEU A 243 1.98 5.50 13.00
N ILE A 244 1.54 5.83 11.79
CA ILE A 244 2.34 6.33 10.66
C ILE A 244 2.00 7.80 10.41
N LEU A 245 3.01 8.62 10.16
CA LEU A 245 2.86 10.01 9.76
C LEU A 245 3.08 10.20 8.25
N ASP A 246 2.57 11.31 7.73
CA ASP A 246 2.79 11.76 6.35
C ASP A 246 3.99 12.70 6.28
N GLY A 247 4.96 12.39 5.44
CA GLY A 247 6.19 13.14 5.22
C GLY A 247 6.15 13.90 3.89
N VAL A 248 5.92 15.19 3.97
CA VAL A 248 5.86 16.11 2.81
C VAL A 248 7.24 16.69 2.58
N PHE A 249 8.13 15.95 1.89
CA PHE A 249 9.53 16.36 1.73
C PHE A 249 9.90 16.80 0.30
N ASN A 250 8.95 16.81 -0.63
CA ASN A 250 9.17 17.35 -1.97
C ASN A 250 9.16 18.87 -2.02
N HIS A 251 8.37 19.51 -1.17
CA HIS A 251 8.18 20.96 -1.11
C HIS A 251 7.89 21.39 0.34
N SER A 252 8.01 22.65 0.64
CA SER A 252 7.49 23.27 1.86
C SER A 252 6.27 24.12 1.53
N GLY A 253 5.59 24.66 2.55
CA GLY A 253 4.69 25.79 2.38
C GLY A 253 5.47 27.07 2.05
N ASP A 254 4.87 28.00 1.35
CA ASP A 254 5.49 29.29 1.04
C ASP A 254 5.56 30.23 2.27
N SER A 255 4.77 29.96 3.29
CA SER A 255 4.82 30.61 4.62
C SER A 255 5.88 30.04 5.55
N HIS A 256 6.52 28.89 5.19
CA HIS A 256 7.59 28.31 6.00
C HIS A 256 8.74 29.32 6.19
N ALA A 257 9.27 29.44 7.41
CA ALA A 257 10.37 30.38 7.71
C ALA A 257 11.60 30.20 6.80
N TRP A 258 11.84 29.01 6.25
CA TRP A 258 12.90 28.77 5.26
C TRP A 258 12.70 29.54 3.96
N PHE A 259 11.45 29.65 3.50
CA PHE A 259 11.09 30.32 2.25
C PHE A 259 10.64 31.77 2.48
N ASP A 260 9.69 31.99 3.43
CA ASP A 260 9.18 33.28 3.90
C ASP A 260 8.68 34.20 2.77
N ARG A 261 7.77 33.70 1.93
CA ARG A 261 7.17 34.49 0.85
C ARG A 261 6.54 35.79 1.35
N HIS A 262 5.95 35.74 2.56
CA HIS A 262 5.22 36.86 3.15
C HIS A 262 6.11 37.81 3.96
N ASN A 263 7.44 37.59 3.91
CA ASN A 263 8.47 38.43 4.53
C ASN A 263 8.23 38.71 6.03
N GLN A 264 7.80 37.67 6.75
CA GLN A 264 7.50 37.77 8.19
C GLN A 264 8.77 37.82 9.04
N SER A 265 9.80 37.04 8.64
CA SER A 265 11.08 36.96 9.33
C SER A 265 12.17 37.79 8.68
N MET A 266 11.97 38.27 7.44
CA MET A 266 12.94 38.98 6.59
C MET A 266 14.24 38.19 6.30
N SER A 267 14.27 36.90 6.63
CA SER A 267 15.47 36.04 6.50
C SER A 267 15.30 34.88 5.53
N GLY A 268 14.08 34.61 5.06
CA GLY A 268 13.76 33.47 4.21
C GLY A 268 14.28 33.58 2.79
N ALA A 269 14.38 32.44 2.13
CA ALA A 269 14.98 32.27 0.80
C ALA A 269 14.26 33.05 -0.32
N CYS A 270 12.96 33.36 -0.16
CA CYS A 270 12.18 33.98 -1.23
C CYS A 270 12.71 35.36 -1.62
N HIS A 271 12.97 36.21 -0.65
CA HIS A 271 13.36 37.61 -0.85
C HIS A 271 14.80 37.92 -0.52
N ASN A 272 15.49 37.06 0.23
CA ASN A 272 16.87 37.26 0.66
C ASN A 272 17.83 36.33 -0.10
N PRO A 273 18.61 36.84 -1.07
CA PRO A 273 19.61 36.03 -1.79
C PRO A 273 20.72 35.48 -0.87
N ASP A 274 20.98 36.14 0.26
CA ASP A 274 22.00 35.76 1.25
C ASP A 274 21.44 34.86 2.36
N SER A 275 20.17 34.45 2.24
CA SER A 275 19.56 33.51 3.19
C SER A 275 20.33 32.20 3.26
N PRO A 276 20.63 31.66 4.46
CA PRO A 276 21.21 30.32 4.60
C PRO A 276 20.41 29.23 3.89
N GLN A 277 19.09 29.43 3.74
CA GLN A 277 18.18 28.50 3.08
C GLN A 277 18.00 28.77 1.58
N ARG A 278 18.73 29.77 1.03
CA ARG A 278 18.60 30.09 -0.41
C ARG A 278 18.90 28.88 -1.31
N SER A 279 19.91 28.09 -0.96
CA SER A 279 20.27 26.87 -1.67
C SER A 279 19.34 25.69 -1.44
N TRP A 280 18.33 25.83 -0.57
CA TRP A 280 17.33 24.79 -0.31
C TRP A 280 16.21 24.78 -1.34
N TYR A 281 16.18 25.79 -2.21
CA TYR A 281 15.18 25.96 -3.27
C TYR A 281 15.87 26.23 -4.61
N SER A 282 15.24 25.77 -5.69
CA SER A 282 15.66 26.10 -7.05
C SER A 282 14.96 27.35 -7.53
N PHE A 283 15.70 28.24 -8.21
CA PHE A 283 15.17 29.47 -8.79
C PHE A 283 15.45 29.49 -10.29
N ASN A 284 14.51 30.03 -11.09
CA ASN A 284 14.70 30.25 -12.51
C ASN A 284 15.53 31.52 -12.78
N GLU A 285 15.82 31.82 -14.07
CA GLU A 285 16.62 32.98 -14.48
C GLU A 285 15.99 34.32 -14.08
N GLU A 286 14.66 34.37 -13.93
CA GLU A 286 13.94 35.54 -13.45
C GLU A 286 13.88 35.65 -11.92
N GLY A 287 14.56 34.78 -11.20
CA GLY A 287 14.63 34.76 -9.74
C GLY A 287 13.37 34.25 -9.05
N ARG A 288 12.43 33.64 -9.79
CA ARG A 288 11.24 32.98 -9.22
C ARG A 288 11.57 31.56 -8.80
N ALA A 289 11.13 31.18 -7.61
CA ALA A 289 11.28 29.80 -7.14
C ALA A 289 10.47 28.83 -8.01
N LEU A 290 11.04 27.68 -8.27
CA LEU A 290 10.31 26.55 -8.85
C LEU A 290 9.37 25.98 -7.79
N ASP A 291 8.21 25.52 -8.24
CA ASP A 291 7.14 25.02 -7.38
C ASP A 291 6.63 23.65 -7.83
N TRP A 292 5.76 23.04 -7.03
CA TRP A 292 5.11 21.80 -7.38
C TRP A 292 3.98 22.06 -8.36
N LEU A 293 4.14 21.58 -9.61
CA LEU A 293 3.12 21.59 -10.68
C LEU A 293 2.46 22.96 -10.94
N GLY A 294 3.16 24.08 -10.72
CA GLY A 294 2.63 25.43 -10.94
C GLY A 294 1.83 25.98 -9.75
N TYR A 295 1.97 25.38 -8.55
CA TYR A 295 1.38 25.90 -7.32
C TYR A 295 2.39 26.72 -6.53
N PRO A 296 2.37 28.08 -6.61
CA PRO A 296 3.36 28.92 -5.96
C PRO A 296 3.40 28.79 -4.44
N SER A 297 2.29 28.36 -3.81
CA SER A 297 2.23 28.08 -2.37
C SER A 297 3.08 26.88 -1.93
N LEU A 298 3.63 26.10 -2.89
CA LEU A 298 4.37 24.87 -2.65
C LEU A 298 5.76 24.94 -3.31
N PRO A 299 6.68 25.82 -2.82
CA PRO A 299 8.03 25.94 -3.36
C PRO A 299 8.80 24.64 -3.17
N LYS A 300 9.40 24.18 -4.28
CA LYS A 300 10.05 22.87 -4.34
C LYS A 300 11.41 22.90 -3.66
N LEU A 301 11.67 21.90 -2.80
CA LEU A 301 12.96 21.70 -2.14
C LEU A 301 14.00 21.12 -3.11
N ASP A 302 15.26 21.57 -2.98
CA ASP A 302 16.39 21.16 -3.82
C ASP A 302 17.42 20.37 -3.04
N PHE A 303 17.43 19.07 -3.23
CA PHE A 303 18.33 18.15 -2.55
C PHE A 303 19.79 18.17 -3.06
N GLN A 304 20.15 19.13 -3.91
CA GLN A 304 21.57 19.44 -4.13
C GLN A 304 22.24 20.09 -2.90
N SER A 305 21.44 20.70 -2.02
CA SER A 305 21.95 21.35 -0.81
C SER A 305 22.27 20.33 0.28
N PRO A 306 23.56 20.16 0.68
CA PRO A 306 23.92 19.25 1.79
C PRO A 306 23.24 19.63 3.11
N SER A 307 23.07 20.94 3.38
CA SER A 307 22.42 21.40 4.61
C SER A 307 20.91 21.09 4.63
N LEU A 308 20.23 21.09 3.49
CA LEU A 308 18.86 20.59 3.40
C LEU A 308 18.80 19.07 3.64
N ILE A 309 19.73 18.32 3.05
CA ILE A 309 19.85 16.88 3.28
C ILE A 309 19.99 16.59 4.77
N ASP A 310 20.89 17.33 5.45
CA ASP A 310 21.12 17.16 6.89
C ASP A 310 19.86 17.49 7.69
N GLU A 311 19.12 18.54 7.33
CA GLU A 311 17.86 18.92 8.00
C GLU A 311 16.77 17.86 7.80
N ILE A 312 16.56 17.38 6.58
CA ILE A 312 15.47 16.44 6.28
C ILE A 312 15.79 15.03 6.76
N TYR A 313 16.98 14.46 6.41
CA TYR A 313 17.24 13.05 6.73
C TYR A 313 18.69 12.70 7.07
N GLY A 314 19.71 13.51 6.70
CA GLY A 314 21.13 13.17 6.88
C GLY A 314 21.60 13.35 8.31
N GLY A 315 21.23 14.45 8.96
CA GLY A 315 21.65 14.82 10.30
C GLY A 315 21.13 13.89 11.40
N GLU A 316 21.80 13.91 12.54
CA GLU A 316 21.39 13.13 13.72
C GLU A 316 20.00 13.55 14.23
N ASP A 317 19.73 14.86 14.21
CA ASP A 317 18.46 15.47 14.62
C ASP A 317 17.58 15.85 13.43
N SER A 318 17.76 15.17 12.29
CA SER A 318 16.95 15.38 11.09
C SER A 318 15.46 15.16 11.36
N ILE A 319 14.61 15.83 10.57
CA ILE A 319 13.16 15.75 10.68
C ILE A 319 12.67 14.30 10.62
N VAL A 320 13.21 13.49 9.69
CA VAL A 320 12.87 12.07 9.56
C VAL A 320 13.13 11.31 10.85
N ARG A 321 14.26 11.56 11.52
CA ARG A 321 14.62 10.86 12.76
C ARG A 321 13.91 11.40 13.98
N HIS A 322 13.62 12.70 14.03
CA HIS A 322 12.97 13.36 15.16
C HIS A 322 11.70 12.64 15.56
N TRP A 323 10.78 12.40 14.62
CA TRP A 323 9.48 11.79 14.90
C TRP A 323 9.54 10.28 15.17
N LEU A 324 10.62 9.61 14.78
CA LEU A 324 10.81 8.18 15.01
C LEU A 324 11.50 7.88 16.35
N LYS A 325 12.18 8.87 16.95
CA LYS A 325 12.82 8.77 18.28
C LYS A 325 11.86 9.13 19.40
N ALA A 326 12.28 8.87 20.65
CA ALA A 326 11.59 9.36 21.83
C ALA A 326 11.55 10.91 21.87
N PRO A 327 10.46 11.51 22.33
CA PRO A 327 9.28 10.89 22.97
C PRO A 327 8.25 10.34 21.97
N TRP A 328 8.35 10.70 20.67
CA TRP A 328 7.35 10.44 19.64
C TRP A 328 7.23 8.95 19.31
N ASN A 329 8.36 8.33 18.94
CA ASN A 329 8.47 6.91 18.59
C ASN A 329 7.40 6.45 17.60
N MET A 330 7.18 7.19 16.51
CA MET A 330 6.28 6.80 15.44
C MET A 330 6.77 5.52 14.76
N ASP A 331 5.87 4.81 14.08
CA ASP A 331 6.19 3.50 13.47
C ASP A 331 6.63 3.61 12.01
N GLY A 332 6.64 4.80 11.43
CA GLY A 332 7.10 5.00 10.06
C GLY A 332 6.56 6.24 9.37
N TRP A 333 6.77 6.28 8.05
CA TRP A 333 6.44 7.38 7.16
C TRP A 333 5.70 6.92 5.91
N ARG A 334 4.64 7.62 5.54
CA ARG A 334 4.19 7.71 4.16
C ARG A 334 4.89 8.91 3.53
N LEU A 335 5.46 8.78 2.35
CA LEU A 335 6.15 9.86 1.66
C LEU A 335 5.26 10.43 0.55
N ASP A 336 4.92 11.71 0.70
CA ASP A 336 4.10 12.47 -0.23
C ASP A 336 4.84 12.75 -1.54
N VAL A 337 4.16 12.60 -2.68
CA VAL A 337 4.70 12.81 -4.05
C VAL A 337 6.17 12.41 -4.19
N VAL A 338 6.55 11.33 -3.56
CA VAL A 338 7.93 10.89 -3.37
C VAL A 338 8.71 10.79 -4.69
N HIS A 339 8.04 10.45 -5.78
CA HIS A 339 8.62 10.31 -7.12
C HIS A 339 9.08 11.63 -7.74
N MET A 340 8.67 12.77 -7.18
CA MET A 340 9.04 14.11 -7.67
C MET A 340 10.16 14.77 -6.87
N LEU A 341 10.47 14.26 -5.66
CA LEU A 341 11.56 14.74 -4.82
C LEU A 341 12.91 14.59 -5.54
N GLY A 342 13.80 15.60 -5.47
CA GLY A 342 15.10 15.49 -6.10
C GLY A 342 15.85 16.80 -6.21
N GLU A 343 16.71 16.91 -7.21
CA GLU A 343 17.69 17.99 -7.39
C GLU A 343 17.34 18.88 -8.58
N ALA A 344 17.86 20.10 -8.54
CA ALA A 344 17.77 21.11 -9.60
C ALA A 344 16.32 21.38 -10.02
N GLY A 345 15.39 21.46 -9.07
CA GLY A 345 13.98 21.69 -9.33
C GLY A 345 13.23 20.53 -9.98
N GLY A 346 13.91 19.41 -10.25
CA GLY A 346 13.37 18.19 -10.87
C GLY A 346 13.43 16.98 -9.94
N ALA A 347 13.34 15.78 -10.52
CA ALA A 347 13.45 14.49 -9.83
C ALA A 347 14.83 13.84 -10.04
N ARG A 348 15.87 14.62 -10.34
CA ARG A 348 17.23 14.10 -10.52
C ARG A 348 17.73 13.47 -9.20
N ASN A 349 18.38 12.32 -9.29
CA ASN A 349 18.87 11.54 -8.16
C ASN A 349 17.77 11.13 -7.14
N ASN A 350 16.51 11.17 -7.54
CA ASN A 350 15.36 10.89 -6.67
C ASN A 350 15.51 9.59 -5.87
N ILE A 351 15.78 8.46 -6.53
CA ILE A 351 15.91 7.14 -5.87
C ILE A 351 16.98 7.16 -4.76
N GLN A 352 18.09 7.89 -4.96
CA GLN A 352 19.18 7.98 -3.97
C GLN A 352 18.72 8.74 -2.72
N HIS A 353 17.96 9.84 -2.90
CA HIS A 353 17.42 10.62 -1.78
C HIS A 353 16.33 9.85 -1.04
N VAL A 354 15.42 9.20 -1.76
CA VAL A 354 14.37 8.35 -1.14
C VAL A 354 15.00 7.20 -0.35
N ALA A 355 16.00 6.52 -0.91
CA ALA A 355 16.77 5.51 -0.18
C ALA A 355 17.52 6.11 1.04
N GLY A 356 17.97 7.36 0.94
CA GLY A 356 18.57 8.12 2.06
C GLY A 356 17.58 8.33 3.20
N ILE A 357 16.36 8.77 2.89
CA ILE A 357 15.26 8.92 3.85
C ILE A 357 14.96 7.58 4.54
N THR A 358 14.80 6.51 3.77
CA THR A 358 14.50 5.18 4.30
C THR A 358 15.60 4.66 5.22
N ARG A 359 16.87 4.78 4.80
CA ARG A 359 18.01 4.40 5.67
C ARG A 359 18.04 5.22 6.96
N SER A 360 17.82 6.53 6.88
CA SER A 360 17.76 7.41 8.03
C SER A 360 16.66 7.04 9.00
N ALA A 361 15.47 6.75 8.47
CA ALA A 361 14.35 6.26 9.27
C ALA A 361 14.71 4.97 10.03
N LYS A 362 15.34 4.00 9.34
CA LYS A 362 15.76 2.72 9.94
C LYS A 362 16.92 2.84 10.93
N VAL A 363 17.76 3.87 10.82
CA VAL A 363 18.77 4.20 11.85
C VAL A 363 18.09 4.66 13.15
N ALA A 364 17.04 5.48 13.06
CA ALA A 364 16.31 5.94 14.23
C ALA A 364 15.38 4.85 14.81
N GLN A 365 14.71 4.10 13.94
CA GLN A 365 13.79 3.03 14.30
C GLN A 365 13.96 1.88 13.30
N PRO A 366 14.68 0.79 13.66
CA PRO A 366 14.98 -0.31 12.73
C PRO A 366 13.76 -0.95 12.06
N GLU A 367 12.62 -0.98 12.76
CA GLU A 367 11.35 -1.51 12.28
C GLU A 367 10.44 -0.42 11.66
N ALA A 368 10.97 0.77 11.33
CA ALA A 368 10.18 1.81 10.67
C ALA A 368 9.68 1.31 9.32
N PHE A 369 8.39 1.54 9.05
CA PHE A 369 7.76 1.28 7.76
C PHE A 369 7.77 2.55 6.92
N VAL A 370 8.45 2.52 5.78
CA VAL A 370 8.54 3.66 4.85
C VAL A 370 7.91 3.25 3.53
N PHE A 371 6.85 3.94 3.13
CA PHE A 371 6.17 3.68 1.87
C PHE A 371 5.81 4.98 1.16
N GLY A 372 5.87 4.95 -0.17
CA GLY A 372 5.68 6.13 -0.99
C GLY A 372 4.33 6.20 -1.67
N GLU A 373 3.94 7.43 -1.99
CA GLU A 373 2.84 7.68 -2.90
C GLU A 373 3.32 7.61 -4.34
N HIS A 374 2.75 6.66 -5.09
CA HIS A 374 3.00 6.49 -6.52
C HIS A 374 1.69 6.17 -7.24
N PHE A 375 1.14 7.10 -7.98
CA PHE A 375 0.03 6.82 -8.91
C PHE A 375 0.49 5.99 -10.11
N GLY A 376 1.77 6.07 -10.45
CA GLY A 376 2.43 5.33 -11.51
C GLY A 376 3.04 4.00 -11.06
N ASP A 377 4.06 3.56 -11.78
CA ASP A 377 4.79 2.32 -11.50
C ASP A 377 5.89 2.55 -10.46
N ALA A 378 5.67 2.06 -9.24
CA ALA A 378 6.62 2.19 -8.13
C ALA A 378 7.76 1.16 -8.16
N ARG A 379 7.77 0.21 -9.10
CA ARG A 379 8.70 -0.93 -9.07
C ARG A 379 10.17 -0.52 -9.07
N GLN A 380 10.54 0.58 -9.73
CA GLN A 380 11.94 1.03 -9.73
C GLN A 380 12.46 1.42 -8.34
N TRP A 381 11.63 2.02 -7.47
CA TRP A 381 12.00 2.35 -6.08
C TRP A 381 12.06 1.09 -5.21
N LEU A 382 11.09 0.21 -5.36
CA LEU A 382 11.04 -1.07 -4.65
C LEU A 382 12.19 -2.00 -5.07
N GLN A 383 12.59 -2.00 -6.33
CA GLN A 383 13.74 -2.77 -6.83
C GLN A 383 15.07 -2.25 -6.29
N ALA A 384 15.18 -0.94 -6.05
CA ALA A 384 16.35 -0.29 -5.50
C ALA A 384 16.38 -0.30 -3.95
N ASP A 385 15.40 -0.94 -3.30
CA ASP A 385 15.20 -0.92 -1.84
C ASP A 385 15.16 0.50 -1.27
N ALA A 386 14.65 1.45 -2.07
CA ALA A 386 14.48 2.84 -1.66
C ALA A 386 13.27 3.02 -0.74
N GLU A 387 12.30 2.13 -0.83
CA GLU A 387 11.10 2.07 0.00
C GLU A 387 10.78 0.63 0.39
N ASP A 388 10.07 0.43 1.50
CA ASP A 388 9.59 -0.90 1.92
C ASP A 388 8.37 -1.35 1.11
N ALA A 389 7.54 -0.38 0.68
CA ALA A 389 6.30 -0.57 -0.06
C ALA A 389 5.89 0.71 -0.80
N ALA A 390 4.78 0.64 -1.52
CA ALA A 390 4.11 1.80 -2.10
C ALA A 390 2.60 1.71 -1.91
N MET A 391 1.90 2.84 -1.95
CA MET A 391 0.44 2.88 -2.15
C MET A 391 0.13 2.17 -3.48
N ASN A 392 -0.61 1.07 -3.41
CA ASN A 392 -0.69 0.09 -4.51
C ASN A 392 -1.75 0.47 -5.57
N TYR A 393 -1.71 1.70 -6.03
CA TYR A 393 -2.64 2.17 -7.07
C TYR A 393 -2.55 1.32 -8.34
N ARG A 394 -1.34 1.16 -8.88
CA ARG A 394 -1.11 0.49 -10.15
C ARG A 394 -1.34 -1.02 -10.11
N GLY A 395 -1.00 -1.65 -9.00
CA GLY A 395 -1.07 -3.12 -8.86
C GLY A 395 -2.34 -3.63 -8.19
N PHE A 396 -3.21 -2.73 -7.67
CA PHE A 396 -4.43 -3.11 -6.99
C PHE A 396 -5.61 -2.17 -7.31
N THR A 397 -5.50 -0.87 -6.98
CA THR A 397 -6.63 0.07 -7.04
C THR A 397 -7.18 0.21 -8.47
N PHE A 398 -6.34 0.54 -9.44
CA PHE A 398 -6.79 0.82 -10.80
C PHE A 398 -7.28 -0.41 -11.57
N PRO A 399 -6.68 -1.62 -11.44
CA PRO A 399 -7.30 -2.83 -11.99
C PRO A 399 -8.71 -3.08 -11.45
N LEU A 400 -8.94 -2.85 -10.13
CA LEU A 400 -10.27 -2.98 -9.55
C LEU A 400 -11.24 -1.92 -10.07
N TRP A 401 -10.78 -0.68 -10.26
CA TRP A 401 -11.63 0.37 -10.83
C TRP A 401 -12.11 0.00 -12.24
N GLY A 402 -11.20 -0.47 -13.10
CA GLY A 402 -11.57 -0.95 -14.43
C GLY A 402 -12.53 -2.13 -14.40
N PHE A 403 -12.26 -3.10 -13.52
CA PHE A 403 -13.07 -4.32 -13.44
C PHE A 403 -14.42 -4.12 -12.75
N LEU A 404 -14.50 -3.39 -11.63
CA LEU A 404 -15.72 -3.28 -10.83
C LEU A 404 -16.50 -2.00 -11.10
N ALA A 405 -15.81 -0.88 -11.32
CA ALA A 405 -16.43 0.44 -11.50
C ALA A 405 -16.44 0.92 -12.97
N ASN A 406 -15.79 0.18 -13.88
CA ASN A 406 -15.73 0.49 -15.31
C ASN A 406 -15.10 1.87 -15.62
N THR A 407 -14.12 2.29 -14.84
CA THR A 407 -13.44 3.59 -14.99
C THR A 407 -11.93 3.47 -14.75
N ASP A 408 -11.16 4.44 -15.21
CA ASP A 408 -9.72 4.57 -14.93
C ASP A 408 -9.41 5.75 -14.00
N ILE A 409 -8.10 6.05 -13.81
CA ILE A 409 -7.63 7.14 -12.96
C ILE A 409 -8.02 8.53 -13.49
N SER A 410 -8.22 8.68 -14.79
CA SER A 410 -8.68 9.93 -15.42
C SER A 410 -10.20 10.06 -15.38
N TYR A 411 -10.89 9.08 -14.80
CA TYR A 411 -12.34 8.92 -14.77
C TYR A 411 -12.96 8.69 -16.16
N ASP A 412 -12.14 8.26 -17.12
CA ASP A 412 -12.60 7.82 -18.42
C ASP A 412 -13.20 6.40 -18.36
N PRO A 413 -14.15 6.06 -19.23
CA PRO A 413 -14.71 4.71 -19.31
C PRO A 413 -13.63 3.67 -19.59
N ASN A 414 -13.50 2.67 -18.72
CA ASN A 414 -12.53 1.58 -18.84
C ASN A 414 -13.15 0.25 -18.41
N HIS A 415 -13.76 -0.46 -19.37
CA HIS A 415 -14.38 -1.76 -19.15
C HIS A 415 -13.35 -2.86 -19.41
N ILE A 416 -12.86 -3.50 -18.37
CA ILE A 416 -11.99 -4.67 -18.50
C ILE A 416 -12.68 -5.92 -17.97
N ASP A 417 -12.34 -7.07 -18.57
CA ASP A 417 -12.77 -8.39 -18.11
C ASP A 417 -11.87 -8.94 -16.99
N ALA A 418 -12.20 -10.10 -16.48
CA ALA A 418 -11.44 -10.76 -15.42
C ALA A 418 -10.03 -11.13 -15.87
N GLU A 419 -9.88 -11.60 -17.11
CA GLU A 419 -8.57 -11.94 -17.69
C GLU A 419 -7.65 -10.74 -17.72
N THR A 420 -8.12 -9.61 -18.23
CA THR A 420 -7.36 -8.36 -18.33
C THR A 420 -7.00 -7.82 -16.95
N CYS A 421 -7.97 -7.85 -16.02
CA CYS A 421 -7.74 -7.42 -14.63
C CYS A 421 -6.64 -8.26 -13.97
N MET A 422 -6.70 -9.59 -14.09
CA MET A 422 -5.71 -10.48 -13.49
C MET A 422 -4.37 -10.39 -14.19
N ALA A 423 -4.33 -10.28 -15.52
CA ALA A 423 -3.10 -10.06 -16.27
C ALA A 423 -2.39 -8.78 -15.83
N TRP A 424 -3.13 -7.69 -15.61
CA TRP A 424 -2.58 -6.43 -15.10
C TRP A 424 -2.00 -6.60 -13.69
N MET A 425 -2.79 -7.14 -12.75
CA MET A 425 -2.36 -7.36 -11.36
C MET A 425 -1.15 -8.29 -11.29
N ASP A 426 -1.13 -9.39 -12.06
CA ASP A 426 -0.05 -10.37 -12.07
C ASP A 426 1.23 -9.82 -12.73
N ASN A 427 1.11 -9.03 -13.80
CA ASN A 427 2.25 -8.34 -14.41
C ASN A 427 2.94 -7.41 -13.43
N TYR A 428 2.17 -6.60 -12.71
CA TYR A 428 2.74 -5.68 -11.71
C TYR A 428 3.40 -6.45 -10.55
N ARG A 429 2.71 -7.45 -10.02
CA ARG A 429 3.17 -8.28 -8.90
C ARG A 429 4.42 -9.09 -9.23
N ALA A 430 4.53 -9.61 -10.46
CA ALA A 430 5.68 -10.41 -10.90
C ALA A 430 7.01 -9.66 -10.78
N GLY A 431 7.01 -8.34 -10.90
CA GLY A 431 8.22 -7.52 -10.72
C GLY A 431 8.67 -7.33 -9.28
N LEU A 432 7.93 -7.82 -8.27
CA LEU A 432 8.19 -7.63 -6.85
C LEU A 432 8.65 -8.94 -6.20
N SER A 433 9.51 -8.84 -5.16
CA SER A 433 9.76 -10.00 -4.31
C SER A 433 8.50 -10.40 -3.54
N HIS A 434 8.44 -11.65 -3.08
CA HIS A 434 7.31 -12.10 -2.29
C HIS A 434 7.06 -11.22 -1.06
N GLN A 435 8.13 -10.83 -0.38
CA GLN A 435 8.06 -9.99 0.80
C GLN A 435 7.54 -8.59 0.47
N GLN A 436 7.97 -8.01 -0.64
CA GLN A 436 7.43 -6.73 -1.10
C GLN A 436 5.95 -6.83 -1.46
N GLN A 437 5.52 -7.91 -2.16
CA GLN A 437 4.11 -8.14 -2.47
C GLN A 437 3.23 -8.14 -1.21
N LEU A 438 3.73 -8.71 -0.10
CA LEU A 438 2.99 -8.79 1.16
C LEU A 438 2.87 -7.44 1.87
N ARG A 439 3.80 -6.51 1.64
CA ARG A 439 3.82 -5.17 2.26
C ARG A 439 3.16 -4.08 1.42
N MET A 440 2.83 -4.36 0.14
CA MET A 440 2.14 -3.37 -0.70
C MET A 440 0.88 -2.84 -0.01
N PHE A 441 0.72 -1.51 -0.01
CA PHE A 441 -0.35 -0.82 0.70
C PHE A 441 -1.60 -0.74 -0.18
N ASN A 442 -2.49 -1.74 -0.04
CA ASN A 442 -3.69 -1.86 -0.86
C ASN A 442 -4.81 -0.95 -0.34
N GLN A 443 -5.46 -0.23 -1.24
CA GLN A 443 -6.56 0.69 -0.92
C GLN A 443 -7.57 0.71 -2.08
N LEU A 444 -8.83 1.04 -1.80
CA LEU A 444 -9.87 1.20 -2.83
C LEU A 444 -9.86 2.62 -3.39
N ASP A 445 -9.58 3.58 -2.54
CA ASP A 445 -9.54 5.02 -2.78
C ASP A 445 -8.68 5.72 -1.71
N SER A 446 -8.62 7.04 -1.75
CA SER A 446 -7.89 7.86 -0.80
C SER A 446 -8.46 9.28 -0.71
N HIS A 447 -7.78 10.16 0.03
CA HIS A 447 -8.10 11.59 0.11
C HIS A 447 -7.85 12.38 -1.20
N ASP A 448 -7.15 11.79 -2.18
CA ASP A 448 -6.81 12.39 -3.47
C ASP A 448 -7.64 11.84 -4.64
N THR A 449 -8.55 10.91 -4.37
CA THR A 449 -9.38 10.29 -5.38
C THR A 449 -10.86 10.34 -5.01
N ALA A 450 -11.74 10.15 -5.99
CA ALA A 450 -13.14 9.89 -5.70
C ALA A 450 -13.27 8.61 -4.86
N ARG A 451 -14.23 8.58 -3.94
CA ARG A 451 -14.51 7.38 -3.15
C ARG A 451 -15.03 6.26 -4.04
N PHE A 452 -14.56 5.06 -3.81
CA PHE A 452 -14.88 3.91 -4.66
C PHE A 452 -16.38 3.65 -4.76
N LYS A 453 -17.12 3.85 -3.67
CA LYS A 453 -18.59 3.80 -3.69
C LYS A 453 -19.19 4.76 -4.72
N SER A 454 -18.66 5.97 -4.85
CA SER A 454 -19.14 6.96 -5.83
C SER A 454 -18.81 6.55 -7.26
N LEU A 455 -17.64 5.95 -7.49
CA LEU A 455 -17.23 5.42 -8.79
C LEU A 455 -18.15 4.29 -9.27
N LEU A 456 -18.64 3.47 -8.36
CA LEU A 456 -19.59 2.39 -8.70
C LEU A 456 -20.95 2.93 -9.18
N GLY A 457 -21.38 4.09 -8.71
CA GLY A 457 -22.66 4.70 -9.12
C GLY A 457 -23.84 3.74 -8.96
N LYS A 458 -24.51 3.39 -10.07
CA LYS A 458 -25.62 2.43 -10.09
C LYS A 458 -25.20 0.99 -9.73
N ASP A 459 -23.93 0.66 -9.89
CA ASP A 459 -23.38 -0.67 -9.63
C ASP A 459 -22.89 -0.83 -8.18
N VAL A 460 -23.37 -0.02 -7.25
CA VAL A 460 -22.98 -0.01 -5.82
C VAL A 460 -23.09 -1.39 -5.16
N ALA A 461 -23.91 -2.29 -5.67
CA ALA A 461 -23.99 -3.69 -5.23
C ALA A 461 -22.64 -4.44 -5.35
N ARG A 462 -21.69 -3.94 -6.14
CA ARG A 462 -20.33 -4.49 -6.28
C ARG A 462 -19.37 -4.05 -5.17
N LEU A 463 -19.74 -3.08 -4.31
CA LEU A 463 -18.88 -2.61 -3.22
C LEU A 463 -18.39 -3.74 -2.29
N PRO A 464 -19.24 -4.68 -1.84
CA PRO A 464 -18.80 -5.83 -1.04
C PRO A 464 -17.75 -6.72 -1.74
N LEU A 465 -17.74 -6.78 -3.08
CA LEU A 465 -16.76 -7.52 -3.86
C LEU A 465 -15.36 -6.90 -3.70
N ALA A 466 -15.28 -5.58 -3.88
CA ALA A 466 -14.05 -4.81 -3.72
C ALA A 466 -13.50 -4.93 -2.29
N VAL A 467 -14.37 -4.81 -1.28
CA VAL A 467 -13.98 -4.97 0.13
C VAL A 467 -13.45 -6.38 0.41
N THR A 468 -14.10 -7.42 -0.13
CA THR A 468 -13.61 -8.80 0.01
C THR A 468 -12.24 -8.96 -0.65
N TRP A 469 -12.05 -8.38 -1.82
CA TRP A 469 -10.76 -8.43 -2.53
C TRP A 469 -9.65 -7.71 -1.76
N LEU A 470 -9.93 -6.51 -1.21
CA LEU A 470 -9.01 -5.72 -0.39
C LEU A 470 -8.39 -6.54 0.76
N PHE A 471 -9.19 -7.34 1.46
CA PHE A 471 -8.73 -8.14 2.60
C PHE A 471 -8.09 -9.48 2.23
N THR A 472 -8.25 -9.95 1.00
CA THR A 472 -7.82 -11.29 0.59
C THR A 472 -6.67 -11.32 -0.40
N TRP A 473 -6.43 -10.22 -1.15
CA TRP A 473 -5.29 -10.08 -2.06
C TRP A 473 -3.95 -9.94 -1.31
N PRO A 474 -2.80 -10.31 -1.94
CA PRO A 474 -1.48 -10.02 -1.37
C PRO A 474 -1.29 -8.52 -1.13
N GLY A 475 -0.75 -8.18 0.04
CA GLY A 475 -0.57 -6.81 0.51
C GLY A 475 -1.28 -6.57 1.83
N VAL A 476 -1.21 -5.36 2.34
CA VAL A 476 -1.88 -4.94 3.56
C VAL A 476 -3.08 -4.06 3.23
N PRO A 477 -4.27 -4.36 3.76
CA PRO A 477 -5.45 -3.56 3.49
C PRO A 477 -5.38 -2.24 4.24
N CYS A 478 -5.71 -1.14 3.55
CA CYS A 478 -5.97 0.16 4.13
C CYS A 478 -7.41 0.58 3.85
N ILE A 479 -8.10 0.97 4.88
CA ILE A 479 -9.45 1.53 4.83
C ILE A 479 -9.31 3.05 4.86
N TYR A 480 -9.81 3.76 3.87
CA TYR A 480 -9.94 5.21 3.95
C TYR A 480 -11.14 5.55 4.86
N TYR A 481 -10.97 6.48 5.80
CA TYR A 481 -12.00 6.76 6.82
C TYR A 481 -13.39 6.98 6.19
N GLY A 482 -14.38 6.28 6.73
CA GLY A 482 -15.77 6.38 6.28
C GLY A 482 -16.18 5.36 5.22
N ASP A 483 -15.25 4.67 4.56
CA ASP A 483 -15.58 3.61 3.59
C ASP A 483 -16.36 2.49 4.26
N GLU A 484 -15.98 2.14 5.48
CA GLU A 484 -16.61 1.07 6.26
C GLU A 484 -18.06 1.35 6.64
N VAL A 485 -18.46 2.61 6.58
CA VAL A 485 -19.85 3.03 6.83
C VAL A 485 -20.57 3.50 5.56
N GLY A 486 -19.92 3.31 4.40
CA GLY A 486 -20.46 3.63 3.10
C GLY A 486 -20.52 5.12 2.78
N LEU A 487 -19.56 5.91 3.29
CA LEU A 487 -19.44 7.31 2.91
C LEU A 487 -19.14 7.40 1.41
N ASP A 488 -19.78 8.33 0.73
CA ASP A 488 -19.58 8.63 -0.69
C ASP A 488 -18.86 9.98 -0.87
N GLY A 489 -18.39 10.26 -2.07
CA GLY A 489 -17.81 11.54 -2.45
C GLY A 489 -17.07 11.43 -3.77
N ASN A 490 -17.26 12.40 -4.64
CA ASN A 490 -16.46 12.56 -5.85
C ASN A 490 -15.07 13.11 -5.47
N ASN A 491 -14.29 13.56 -6.45
CA ASN A 491 -12.97 14.14 -6.22
C ASN A 491 -12.95 15.23 -5.14
N ASP A 492 -11.75 15.62 -4.70
CA ASP A 492 -11.57 16.75 -3.80
C ASP A 492 -12.41 17.96 -4.24
N PRO A 493 -13.16 18.60 -3.31
CA PRO A 493 -13.16 18.38 -1.86
C PRO A 493 -14.12 17.26 -1.38
N PHE A 494 -14.97 16.71 -2.23
CA PHE A 494 -16.10 15.85 -1.83
C PHE A 494 -15.68 14.48 -1.29
N CYS A 495 -14.51 13.95 -1.65
CA CYS A 495 -13.95 12.74 -1.04
C CYS A 495 -13.57 12.93 0.43
N ARG A 496 -13.46 14.19 0.90
CA ARG A 496 -13.04 14.61 2.25
C ARG A 496 -14.21 15.08 3.11
N LYS A 497 -15.41 14.50 2.97
CA LYS A 497 -16.57 14.77 3.84
C LYS A 497 -16.27 14.37 5.29
N THR A 498 -16.96 15.00 6.25
CA THR A 498 -16.89 14.61 7.66
C THR A 498 -17.43 13.20 7.89
N PHE A 499 -16.81 12.50 8.84
CA PHE A 499 -17.27 11.15 9.22
C PHE A 499 -18.68 11.23 9.84
N PRO A 500 -19.64 10.40 9.37
CA PRO A 500 -21.01 10.42 9.86
C PRO A 500 -21.14 9.62 11.17
N TRP A 501 -20.81 10.26 12.33
CA TRP A 501 -20.87 9.60 13.64
C TRP A 501 -22.28 9.21 14.07
N GLN A 502 -23.32 9.78 13.46
CA GLN A 502 -24.70 9.43 13.73
C GLN A 502 -25.02 8.01 13.21
N PRO A 503 -25.43 7.03 14.06
CA PRO A 503 -25.62 5.63 13.63
C PRO A 503 -26.67 5.43 12.53
N ALA A 504 -27.61 6.36 12.37
CA ALA A 504 -28.63 6.32 11.33
C ALA A 504 -28.06 6.64 9.93
N LYS A 505 -26.90 7.29 9.85
CA LYS A 505 -26.22 7.64 8.60
C LYS A 505 -25.19 6.58 8.17
N GLN A 506 -25.03 5.49 8.93
CA GLN A 506 -24.03 4.47 8.72
C GLN A 506 -24.61 3.19 8.12
N ASP A 507 -23.93 2.62 7.11
CA ASP A 507 -24.20 1.29 6.58
C ASP A 507 -23.67 0.21 7.54
N LYS A 508 -24.56 -0.32 8.38
CA LYS A 508 -24.21 -1.34 9.36
C LYS A 508 -23.89 -2.70 8.75
N VAL A 509 -24.43 -3.00 7.56
CA VAL A 509 -24.17 -4.26 6.86
C VAL A 509 -22.73 -4.24 6.32
N LEU A 510 -22.36 -3.14 5.69
CA LEU A 510 -21.00 -2.92 5.19
C LEU A 510 -19.98 -2.91 6.34
N PHE A 511 -20.26 -2.17 7.42
CA PHE A 511 -19.41 -2.17 8.62
C PHE A 511 -19.18 -3.60 9.17
N SER A 512 -20.23 -4.40 9.25
CA SER A 512 -20.13 -5.78 9.70
C SER A 512 -19.31 -6.66 8.76
N LEU A 513 -19.34 -6.39 7.44
CA LEU A 513 -18.50 -7.08 6.46
C LEU A 513 -17.02 -6.78 6.72
N TYR A 514 -16.64 -5.50 6.85
CA TYR A 514 -15.26 -5.11 7.18
C TYR A 514 -14.77 -5.81 8.46
N GLN A 515 -15.58 -5.84 9.52
CA GLN A 515 -15.24 -6.53 10.77
C GLN A 515 -14.98 -8.04 10.56
N ARG A 516 -15.85 -8.73 9.81
CA ARG A 516 -15.70 -10.15 9.55
C ARG A 516 -14.43 -10.43 8.73
N LEU A 517 -14.16 -9.63 7.70
CA LEU A 517 -12.98 -9.80 6.85
C LEU A 517 -11.69 -9.50 7.60
N ALA A 518 -11.64 -8.46 8.43
CA ALA A 518 -10.51 -8.19 9.32
C ALA A 518 -10.23 -9.36 10.26
N LYS A 519 -11.29 -9.95 10.84
CA LYS A 519 -11.18 -11.14 11.70
C LYS A 519 -10.66 -12.37 10.92
N LEU A 520 -11.18 -12.63 9.71
CA LEU A 520 -10.73 -13.75 8.87
C LEU A 520 -9.25 -13.60 8.51
N ARG A 521 -8.81 -12.40 8.13
CA ARG A 521 -7.39 -12.11 7.84
C ARG A 521 -6.52 -12.36 9.06
N LYS A 522 -6.91 -11.87 10.24
CA LYS A 522 -6.16 -12.08 11.49
C LYS A 522 -6.04 -13.55 11.84
N GLN A 523 -7.05 -14.37 11.57
CA GLN A 523 -7.09 -15.78 11.92
C GLN A 523 -6.32 -16.70 10.95
N ASN A 524 -5.98 -16.21 9.74
CA ASN A 524 -5.42 -17.07 8.70
C ASN A 524 -4.09 -16.54 8.17
N LEU A 525 -3.03 -17.35 8.37
CA LEU A 525 -1.68 -16.99 7.92
C LEU A 525 -1.57 -16.93 6.39
N ALA A 526 -2.35 -17.73 5.65
CA ALA A 526 -2.32 -17.67 4.19
C ALA A 526 -2.79 -16.32 3.63
N LEU A 527 -3.71 -15.62 4.31
CA LEU A 527 -4.12 -14.27 3.93
C LEU A 527 -3.04 -13.21 4.19
N ARG A 528 -2.18 -13.43 5.20
CA ARG A 528 -1.14 -12.48 5.62
C ARG A 528 0.22 -12.74 4.96
N TYR A 529 0.62 -14.00 4.86
CA TYR A 529 1.95 -14.43 4.44
C TYR A 529 1.96 -15.32 3.20
N GLY A 530 0.78 -15.73 2.71
CA GLY A 530 0.65 -16.70 1.63
C GLY A 530 0.98 -16.13 0.26
N GLY A 531 1.50 -17.01 -0.61
CA GLY A 531 1.53 -16.77 -2.04
C GLY A 531 0.11 -16.77 -2.63
N CYS A 532 -0.04 -16.26 -3.83
CA CYS A 532 -1.30 -16.17 -4.54
C CYS A 532 -1.19 -16.79 -5.93
N HIS A 533 -2.16 -17.62 -6.28
CA HIS A 533 -2.29 -18.19 -7.61
C HIS A 533 -3.71 -17.98 -8.12
N VAL A 534 -3.84 -17.45 -9.34
CA VAL A 534 -5.13 -17.30 -10.02
C VAL A 534 -5.53 -18.67 -10.57
N VAL A 535 -6.66 -19.18 -10.14
CA VAL A 535 -7.19 -20.50 -10.52
C VAL A 535 -8.11 -20.38 -11.73
N TYR A 536 -8.87 -19.29 -11.78
CA TYR A 536 -9.80 -19.02 -12.87
C TYR A 536 -9.97 -17.50 -13.03
N ALA A 537 -9.91 -17.02 -14.25
CA ALA A 537 -10.28 -15.65 -14.61
C ALA A 537 -10.91 -15.68 -15.98
N HIS A 538 -12.21 -15.39 -16.06
CA HIS A 538 -12.95 -15.32 -17.32
C HIS A 538 -14.15 -14.42 -17.18
N ASP A 539 -14.33 -13.52 -18.14
CA ASP A 539 -15.45 -12.54 -18.23
C ASP A 539 -15.68 -11.74 -16.93
N ASN A 540 -16.59 -12.22 -16.09
CA ASN A 540 -17.02 -11.54 -14.86
C ASN A 540 -16.56 -12.23 -13.57
N VAL A 541 -15.80 -13.33 -13.70
CA VAL A 541 -15.44 -14.17 -12.55
C VAL A 541 -13.94 -14.27 -12.38
N VAL A 542 -13.48 -14.02 -11.16
CA VAL A 542 -12.11 -14.25 -10.72
C VAL A 542 -12.12 -15.23 -9.56
N VAL A 543 -11.27 -16.26 -9.64
CA VAL A 543 -11.02 -17.20 -8.54
C VAL A 543 -9.51 -17.30 -8.31
N PHE A 544 -9.08 -17.09 -7.08
CA PHE A 544 -7.67 -17.25 -6.72
C PHE A 544 -7.51 -18.01 -5.40
N VAL A 545 -6.36 -18.64 -5.22
CA VAL A 545 -6.02 -19.35 -3.99
C VAL A 545 -4.81 -18.71 -3.32
N ARG A 546 -4.92 -18.50 -2.00
CA ARG A 546 -3.81 -18.10 -1.13
C ARG A 546 -3.24 -19.34 -0.46
N VAL A 547 -1.93 -19.51 -0.49
CA VAL A 547 -1.24 -20.72 -0.03
C VAL A 547 -0.13 -20.37 0.95
N TYR A 548 -0.17 -20.95 2.15
CA TYR A 548 0.90 -20.87 3.14
C TYR A 548 1.02 -22.18 3.92
N ASN A 549 2.15 -22.88 3.76
CA ASN A 549 2.31 -24.22 4.31
C ASN A 549 1.17 -25.17 3.89
N GLN A 550 0.38 -25.63 4.85
CA GLN A 550 -0.80 -26.47 4.61
C GLN A 550 -2.10 -25.68 4.52
N GLN A 551 -2.09 -24.40 4.88
CA GLN A 551 -3.29 -23.55 4.80
C GLN A 551 -3.59 -23.13 3.37
N ARG A 552 -4.87 -23.22 3.01
CA ARG A 552 -5.41 -22.76 1.73
C ARG A 552 -6.60 -21.86 1.98
N VAL A 553 -6.67 -20.74 1.25
CA VAL A 553 -7.84 -19.87 1.21
C VAL A 553 -8.21 -19.68 -0.25
N LEU A 554 -9.37 -20.19 -0.62
CA LEU A 554 -9.95 -19.96 -1.94
C LEU A 554 -10.88 -18.77 -1.87
N VAL A 555 -10.75 -17.86 -2.83
CA VAL A 555 -11.57 -16.65 -2.94
C VAL A 555 -12.16 -16.61 -4.34
N ALA A 556 -13.46 -16.41 -4.43
CA ALA A 556 -14.15 -16.22 -5.69
C ALA A 556 -14.93 -14.90 -5.69
N ILE A 557 -14.81 -14.16 -6.78
CA ILE A 557 -15.46 -12.88 -7.04
C ILE A 557 -16.25 -13.01 -8.33
N ASN A 558 -17.56 -12.81 -8.27
CA ASN A 558 -18.45 -12.75 -9.45
C ASN A 558 -19.13 -11.39 -9.49
N ARG A 559 -18.82 -10.56 -10.48
CA ARG A 559 -19.48 -9.26 -10.70
C ARG A 559 -20.70 -9.33 -11.64
N GLY A 560 -20.94 -10.49 -12.24
CA GLY A 560 -22.01 -10.74 -13.22
C GLY A 560 -23.20 -11.49 -12.66
N GLU A 561 -23.92 -12.15 -13.56
CA GLU A 561 -25.05 -13.03 -13.24
C GLU A 561 -24.60 -14.29 -12.48
N ALA A 562 -25.56 -15.03 -11.93
CA ALA A 562 -25.27 -16.31 -11.29
C ALA A 562 -24.68 -17.31 -12.30
N CYS A 563 -23.64 -18.02 -11.90
CA CYS A 563 -22.91 -18.92 -12.79
C CYS A 563 -22.31 -20.13 -12.07
N GLU A 564 -21.93 -21.13 -12.85
CA GLU A 564 -21.15 -22.26 -12.42
C GLU A 564 -19.78 -22.23 -13.12
N VAL A 565 -18.72 -22.51 -12.36
CA VAL A 565 -17.34 -22.56 -12.83
C VAL A 565 -16.77 -23.93 -12.48
N VAL A 566 -16.24 -24.61 -13.49
CA VAL A 566 -15.45 -25.84 -13.28
C VAL A 566 -14.01 -25.42 -13.03
N LEU A 567 -13.49 -25.71 -11.84
CA LEU A 567 -12.11 -25.44 -11.49
C LEU A 567 -11.19 -26.53 -12.04
N ASP A 568 -10.10 -26.13 -12.65
CA ASP A 568 -9.07 -27.07 -13.09
C ASP A 568 -8.52 -27.86 -11.90
N ASP A 569 -8.12 -29.12 -12.19
CA ASP A 569 -7.46 -29.99 -11.20
C ASP A 569 -6.08 -29.42 -10.86
N SER A 570 -6.04 -28.59 -9.81
CA SER A 570 -4.83 -27.94 -9.32
C SER A 570 -4.38 -28.56 -8.00
N PRO A 571 -3.12 -29.01 -7.89
CA PRO A 571 -2.57 -29.48 -6.60
C PRO A 571 -2.67 -28.45 -5.47
N LEU A 572 -2.79 -27.18 -5.80
CA LEU A 572 -2.97 -26.10 -4.81
C LEU A 572 -4.36 -26.13 -4.17
N LEU A 573 -5.33 -26.78 -4.83
CA LEU A 573 -6.72 -26.92 -4.37
C LEU A 573 -6.98 -28.23 -3.63
N HIS A 574 -6.03 -29.17 -3.64
CA HIS A 574 -6.18 -30.45 -2.95
C HIS A 574 -6.08 -30.27 -1.44
N VAL A 575 -7.22 -30.28 -0.79
CA VAL A 575 -7.42 -30.24 0.67
C VAL A 575 -8.42 -31.32 1.08
N LYS A 576 -8.45 -31.68 2.36
CA LYS A 576 -9.40 -32.68 2.85
C LYS A 576 -10.85 -32.21 2.75
N ALA A 577 -11.07 -30.94 3.03
CA ALA A 577 -12.37 -30.30 2.93
C ALA A 577 -12.25 -28.77 2.78
N TRP A 578 -13.18 -28.19 2.04
CA TRP A 578 -13.38 -26.75 1.96
C TRP A 578 -14.51 -26.33 2.87
N GLN A 579 -14.31 -25.29 3.68
CA GLN A 579 -15.34 -24.70 4.53
C GLN A 579 -15.58 -23.25 4.13
N CYS A 580 -16.80 -22.93 3.67
CA CYS A 580 -17.19 -21.55 3.40
C CYS A 580 -17.18 -20.74 4.71
N LYS A 581 -16.46 -19.62 4.71
CA LYS A 581 -16.29 -18.70 5.85
C LYS A 581 -17.00 -17.38 5.64
N GLU A 582 -17.16 -16.97 4.42
CA GLU A 582 -17.89 -15.76 4.04
C GLU A 582 -18.55 -15.98 2.67
N GLY A 583 -19.71 -15.37 2.46
CA GLY A 583 -20.45 -15.43 1.20
C GLY A 583 -21.45 -16.58 1.12
N LYS A 584 -22.04 -16.77 -0.08
CA LYS A 584 -23.11 -17.75 -0.35
C LYS A 584 -22.77 -18.72 -1.49
N GLY A 585 -21.56 -18.65 -2.04
CA GLY A 585 -21.12 -19.61 -3.06
C GLY A 585 -20.98 -21.01 -2.48
N THR A 586 -21.14 -22.04 -3.32
CA THR A 586 -20.92 -23.45 -2.97
C THR A 586 -19.80 -24.05 -3.81
N LEU A 587 -19.05 -24.97 -3.24
CA LEU A 587 -17.98 -25.70 -3.92
C LEU A 587 -18.17 -27.19 -3.66
N GLN A 588 -18.47 -27.95 -4.72
CA GLN A 588 -18.69 -29.38 -4.66
C GLN A 588 -18.03 -30.06 -5.87
N GLU A 589 -17.23 -31.09 -5.65
CA GLU A 589 -16.58 -31.90 -6.71
C GLU A 589 -15.85 -31.06 -7.79
N GLY A 590 -15.22 -29.94 -7.38
CA GLY A 590 -14.52 -29.02 -8.30
C GLY A 590 -15.44 -28.06 -9.07
N ILE A 591 -16.75 -28.11 -8.83
CA ILE A 591 -17.72 -27.17 -9.39
C ILE A 591 -18.02 -26.08 -8.37
N LEU A 592 -17.80 -24.86 -8.75
CA LEU A 592 -18.05 -23.66 -7.96
C LEU A 592 -19.32 -22.96 -8.48
N SER A 593 -20.39 -22.96 -7.67
CA SER A 593 -21.61 -22.24 -8.00
C SER A 593 -21.64 -20.90 -7.28
N LEU A 594 -21.73 -19.80 -8.02
CA LEU A 594 -21.66 -18.43 -7.54
C LEU A 594 -22.98 -17.69 -7.81
N PRO A 595 -23.62 -17.11 -6.79
CA PRO A 595 -24.73 -16.18 -7.01
C PRO A 595 -24.31 -14.96 -7.84
N ALA A 596 -25.27 -14.26 -8.41
CA ALA A 596 -25.04 -12.98 -9.07
C ALA A 596 -24.44 -11.97 -8.09
N ILE A 597 -23.51 -11.15 -8.56
CA ILE A 597 -22.82 -10.09 -7.81
C ILE A 597 -22.47 -10.57 -6.40
N SER A 598 -21.53 -11.53 -6.33
CA SER A 598 -21.18 -12.19 -5.06
C SER A 598 -19.69 -12.39 -4.89
N ALA A 599 -19.26 -12.41 -3.63
CA ALA A 599 -17.93 -12.85 -3.25
C ALA A 599 -18.06 -13.96 -2.21
N SER A 600 -17.13 -14.92 -2.26
CA SER A 600 -17.13 -16.02 -1.28
C SER A 600 -15.69 -16.44 -0.94
N ILE A 601 -15.50 -16.87 0.31
CA ILE A 601 -14.21 -17.27 0.86
C ILE A 601 -14.34 -18.65 1.51
N TRP A 602 -13.47 -19.56 1.13
CA TRP A 602 -13.37 -20.89 1.75
C TRP A 602 -11.98 -21.10 2.37
N PHE A 603 -11.97 -21.74 3.52
CA PHE A 603 -10.75 -22.25 4.13
C PHE A 603 -10.62 -23.74 3.87
N GLY A 604 -9.46 -24.15 3.36
CA GLY A 604 -9.09 -25.54 3.13
C GLY A 604 -8.17 -26.04 4.24
N ASN A 605 -8.49 -27.24 4.74
CA ASN A 605 -7.74 -27.94 5.82
C ASN A 605 -7.11 -29.23 5.30
#